data_e73cfa70651ae54427bf443d1330763f
#
_entry.id   e73cfa70651ae54427bf443d1330763f
#
_cell.length_a   1.000
_cell.length_b   1.000
_cell.length_c   1.000
_cell.angle_alpha   90.00
_cell.angle_beta   90.00
_cell.angle_gamma   90.00
#
_symmetry.space_group_name_H-M   'P 1'
#
loop_
_entity.id
_entity.type
_entity.pdbx_description
1 polymer ?
#
loop_
_entity_poly.entity_id
_entity_poly.type
_entity_poly.pdbx_seq_one_letter_code
_entity_poly.pdbx_strand_id
1 'polypeptide(L)'
;MLYTSPSKTFNVAGFQPANIIIQNQKLRKAYRKANAAAGYSQGNIMGQVAVKTVYTKGARWVDELLEYLTGNMEYMRTFVKENFPKAHFPEGQHIPYTSDFPR
;
A
#
# COMPACT_ATOMS: atom_id res chain seq x y z
N MET A 1 0.13 1.51 -18.40
CA MET A 1 -0.30 2.41 -17.30
C MET A 1 -0.25 1.60 -16.01
N LEU A 2 0.38 2.12 -14.97
CA LEU A 2 0.52 1.50 -13.67
C LEU A 2 -0.11 2.39 -12.60
N TYR A 3 -0.86 1.79 -11.69
CA TYR A 3 -1.43 2.45 -10.52
C TYR A 3 -0.81 1.85 -9.26
N THR A 4 -0.34 2.68 -8.35
CA THR A 4 0.15 2.26 -7.03
C THR A 4 -0.34 3.21 -5.95
N SER A 5 -0.40 2.74 -4.72
CA SER A 5 -0.75 3.59 -3.60
C SER A 5 -0.04 3.10 -2.32
N PRO A 6 0.50 4.00 -1.50
CA PRO A 6 1.06 3.67 -0.20
C PRO A 6 -0.02 3.52 0.89
N SER A 7 -1.30 3.72 0.55
CA SER A 7 -2.41 3.85 1.50
C SER A 7 -2.52 2.69 2.49
N LYS A 8 -2.35 1.46 2.02
CA LYS A 8 -2.49 0.27 2.85
C LYS A 8 -1.20 -0.07 3.59
N THR A 9 -0.08 -0.01 2.88
CA THR A 9 1.24 -0.32 3.46
C THR A 9 1.59 0.60 4.62
N PHE A 10 1.30 1.89 4.52
CA PHE A 10 1.72 2.91 5.49
C PHE A 10 0.55 3.52 6.28
N ASN A 11 -0.64 2.95 6.20
CA ASN A 11 -1.83 3.45 6.88
C ASN A 11 -2.14 4.94 6.61
N VAL A 12 -1.93 5.39 5.37
CA VAL A 12 -2.12 6.80 4.96
C VAL A 12 -3.33 7.00 4.04
N ALA A 13 -4.32 6.11 4.12
CA ALA A 13 -5.51 6.15 3.26
C ALA A 13 -6.31 7.46 3.39
N GLY A 14 -6.35 8.08 4.58
CA GLY A 14 -7.04 9.34 4.81
C GLY A 14 -6.54 10.51 3.95
N PHE A 15 -5.29 10.45 3.46
CA PHE A 15 -4.74 11.43 2.53
C PHE A 15 -5.10 11.16 1.06
N GLN A 16 -5.71 10.01 0.76
CA GLN A 16 -6.12 9.58 -0.58
C GLN A 16 -4.99 9.62 -1.63
N PRO A 17 -3.76 9.21 -1.31
CA PRO A 17 -2.65 9.28 -2.25
C PRO A 17 -2.71 8.13 -3.25
N ALA A 18 -2.50 8.44 -4.52
CA ALA A 18 -2.30 7.45 -5.58
C ALA A 18 -1.22 7.92 -6.55
N ASN A 19 -0.40 6.99 -7.00
CA ASN A 19 0.60 7.23 -8.03
C ASN A 19 0.09 6.64 -9.35
N ILE A 20 0.08 7.45 -10.40
CA ILE A 20 -0.35 7.04 -11.74
C ILE A 20 0.81 7.23 -12.69
N ILE A 21 1.38 6.13 -13.17
CA ILE A 21 2.55 6.12 -14.04
C ILE A 21 2.10 5.79 -15.45
N ILE A 22 2.21 6.76 -16.36
CA ILE A 22 1.81 6.65 -17.76
C ILE A 22 3.01 6.98 -18.65
N GLN A 23 3.65 5.96 -19.21
CA GLN A 23 4.82 6.12 -20.08
C GLN A 23 4.41 6.75 -21.41
N ASN A 24 3.30 6.30 -22.01
CA ASN A 24 2.82 6.81 -23.28
C ASN A 24 2.40 8.27 -23.16
N GLN A 25 3.08 9.15 -23.92
CA GLN A 25 2.87 10.60 -23.83
C GLN A 25 1.46 11.03 -24.28
N LYS A 26 0.91 10.40 -25.33
CA LYS A 26 -0.43 10.72 -25.85
C LYS A 26 -1.49 10.39 -24.81
N LEU A 27 -1.40 9.20 -24.22
CA LEU A 27 -2.30 8.75 -23.16
C LEU A 27 -2.17 9.64 -21.91
N ARG A 28 -0.95 10.00 -21.52
CA ARG A 28 -0.70 10.88 -20.38
C ARG A 28 -1.30 12.27 -20.56
N LYS A 29 -1.23 12.84 -21.79
CA LYS A 29 -1.87 14.12 -22.10
C LYS A 29 -3.40 14.00 -22.05
N ALA A 30 -3.99 12.95 -22.58
CA ALA A 30 -5.42 12.70 -22.52
C ALA A 30 -5.91 12.54 -21.07
N TYR A 31 -5.20 11.75 -20.26
CA TYR A 31 -5.49 11.59 -18.84
C TYR A 31 -5.46 12.94 -18.09
N ARG A 32 -4.40 13.73 -18.28
CA ARG A 32 -4.28 15.06 -17.62
C ARG A 32 -5.42 16.00 -18.00
N LYS A 33 -5.83 16.00 -19.28
CA LYS A 33 -6.96 16.79 -19.75
C LYS A 33 -8.27 16.38 -19.09
N ALA A 34 -8.54 15.05 -19.02
CA ALA A 34 -9.73 14.52 -18.37
C ALA A 34 -9.75 14.84 -16.87
N ASN A 35 -8.60 14.63 -16.21
CA ASN A 35 -8.45 14.90 -14.78
C ASN A 35 -8.69 16.39 -14.44
N ALA A 36 -8.15 17.31 -15.25
CA ALA A 36 -8.36 18.74 -15.10
C ALA A 36 -9.84 19.13 -15.32
N ALA A 37 -10.49 18.55 -16.34
CA ALA A 37 -11.90 18.79 -16.61
C ALA A 37 -12.82 18.29 -15.47
N ALA A 38 -12.40 17.27 -14.75
CA ALA A 38 -13.10 16.75 -13.57
C ALA A 38 -12.78 17.51 -12.26
N GLY A 39 -11.99 18.60 -12.32
CA GLY A 39 -11.62 19.40 -11.16
C GLY A 39 -10.45 18.87 -10.31
N TYR A 40 -9.78 17.79 -10.75
CA TYR A 40 -8.67 17.18 -10.02
C TYR A 40 -7.28 17.64 -10.51
N SER A 41 -7.16 18.88 -10.94
CA SER A 41 -5.88 19.44 -11.44
C SER A 41 -4.84 19.63 -10.35
N GLN A 42 -5.27 19.78 -9.10
CA GLN A 42 -4.40 19.95 -7.94
C GLN A 42 -4.67 18.83 -6.93
N GLY A 43 -3.62 18.07 -6.60
CA GLY A 43 -3.69 17.04 -5.56
C GLY A 43 -3.63 17.64 -4.15
N ASN A 44 -4.03 16.83 -3.17
CA ASN A 44 -3.87 17.16 -1.76
C ASN A 44 -2.38 17.30 -1.40
N ILE A 45 -1.96 18.51 -0.99
CA ILE A 45 -0.57 18.84 -0.63
C ILE A 45 -0.08 17.93 0.51
N MET A 46 -0.91 17.70 1.53
CA MET A 46 -0.54 16.81 2.65
C MET A 46 -0.36 15.37 2.18
N GLY A 47 -1.18 14.92 1.22
CA GLY A 47 -1.00 13.62 0.57
C GLY A 47 0.32 13.50 -0.17
N GLN A 48 0.77 14.55 -0.87
CA GLN A 48 2.06 14.56 -1.55
C GLN A 48 3.23 14.50 -0.57
N VAL A 49 3.16 15.27 0.53
CA VAL A 49 4.17 15.21 1.61
C VAL A 49 4.20 13.84 2.26
N ALA A 50 3.03 13.26 2.56
CA ALA A 50 2.92 11.93 3.12
C ALA A 50 3.57 10.87 2.21
N VAL A 51 3.22 10.85 0.91
CA VAL A 51 3.82 9.93 -0.08
C VAL A 51 5.34 10.05 -0.12
N LYS A 52 5.85 11.26 -0.23
CA LYS A 52 7.30 11.51 -0.22
C LYS A 52 7.95 10.96 1.05
N THR A 53 7.37 11.25 2.21
CA THR A 53 7.91 10.85 3.51
C THR A 53 7.92 9.33 3.67
N VAL A 54 6.82 8.64 3.38
CA VAL A 54 6.74 7.20 3.58
C VAL A 54 7.68 6.43 2.65
N TYR A 55 7.84 6.88 1.40
CA TYR A 55 8.77 6.23 0.47
C TYR A 55 10.25 6.55 0.75
N THR A 56 10.56 7.65 1.42
CA THR A 56 11.97 8.01 1.71
C THR A 56 12.40 7.62 3.13
N LYS A 57 11.48 7.48 4.08
CA LYS A 57 11.80 7.27 5.50
C LYS A 57 11.01 6.14 6.16
N GLY A 58 10.06 5.52 5.45
CA GLY A 58 9.11 4.58 6.04
C GLY A 58 9.57 3.12 6.10
N ALA A 59 10.75 2.76 5.56
CA ALA A 59 11.17 1.36 5.46
C ALA A 59 11.20 0.66 6.83
N ARG A 60 11.87 1.24 7.81
CA ARG A 60 11.95 0.69 9.16
C ARG A 60 10.58 0.48 9.81
N TRP A 61 9.65 1.41 9.61
CA TRP A 61 8.29 1.29 10.13
C TRP A 61 7.56 0.09 9.52
N VAL A 62 7.77 -0.17 8.23
CA VAL A 62 7.18 -1.35 7.56
C VAL A 62 7.77 -2.65 8.11
N ASP A 63 9.08 -2.70 8.31
CA ASP A 63 9.76 -3.88 8.87
C ASP A 63 9.21 -4.20 10.28
N GLU A 64 9.11 -3.21 11.15
CA GLU A 64 8.54 -3.34 12.50
C GLU A 64 7.05 -3.76 12.45
N LEU A 65 6.26 -3.22 11.52
CA LEU A 65 4.87 -3.60 11.34
C LEU A 65 4.74 -5.07 10.88
N LEU A 66 5.57 -5.50 9.95
CA LEU A 66 5.54 -6.88 9.44
C LEU A 66 5.90 -7.89 10.55
N GLU A 67 6.88 -7.58 11.39
CA GLU A 67 7.22 -8.40 12.54
C GLU A 67 6.04 -8.53 13.50
N TYR A 68 5.40 -7.41 13.85
CA TYR A 68 4.21 -7.38 14.71
C TYR A 68 3.05 -8.19 14.12
N LEU A 69 2.76 -8.01 12.83
CA LEU A 69 1.67 -8.73 12.14
C LEU A 69 1.95 -10.23 12.06
N THR A 70 3.21 -10.63 11.86
CA THR A 70 3.61 -12.04 11.85
C THR A 70 3.31 -12.68 13.20
N GLY A 71 3.66 -12.03 14.29
CA GLY A 71 3.32 -12.50 15.64
C GLY A 71 1.81 -12.65 15.86
N ASN A 72 1.02 -11.68 15.39
CA ASN A 72 -0.45 -11.77 15.47
C ASN A 72 -1.01 -12.94 14.66
N MET A 73 -0.47 -13.19 13.46
CA MET A 73 -0.88 -14.31 12.62
C MET A 73 -0.55 -15.67 13.27
N GLU A 74 0.61 -15.79 13.90
CA GLU A 74 0.98 -17.00 14.61
C GLU A 74 0.11 -17.26 15.84
N TYR A 75 -0.17 -16.20 16.60
CA TYR A 75 -1.12 -16.26 17.70
C TYR A 75 -2.49 -16.75 17.23
N MET A 76 -3.04 -16.14 16.18
CA MET A 76 -4.33 -16.54 15.60
C MET A 76 -4.34 -18.00 15.14
N ARG A 77 -3.29 -18.43 14.47
CA ARG A 77 -3.15 -19.82 13.99
C ARG A 77 -3.19 -20.82 15.15
N THR A 78 -2.42 -20.54 16.21
CA THR A 78 -2.38 -21.38 17.40
C THR A 78 -3.74 -21.39 18.10
N PHE A 79 -4.33 -20.23 18.32
CA PHE A 79 -5.65 -20.09 18.94
C PHE A 79 -6.74 -20.88 18.20
N VAL A 80 -6.80 -20.76 16.87
CA VAL A 80 -7.78 -21.50 16.06
C VAL A 80 -7.54 -23.00 16.15
N LYS A 81 -6.28 -23.45 16.08
CA LYS A 81 -5.93 -24.88 16.19
C LYS A 81 -6.36 -25.48 17.52
N GLU A 82 -6.16 -24.74 18.61
CA GLU A 82 -6.46 -25.24 19.96
C GLU A 82 -7.96 -25.20 20.29
N ASN A 83 -8.66 -24.17 19.87
CA ASN A 83 -10.05 -23.94 20.29
C ASN A 83 -11.10 -24.35 19.24
N PHE A 84 -10.70 -24.47 17.97
CA PHE A 84 -11.59 -24.80 16.86
C PHE A 84 -11.03 -25.90 15.96
N PRO A 85 -10.92 -27.18 16.45
CA PRO A 85 -10.23 -28.25 15.72
C PRO A 85 -10.85 -28.61 14.36
N LYS A 86 -12.10 -28.19 14.10
CA LYS A 86 -12.78 -28.38 12.82
C LYS A 86 -12.65 -27.19 11.88
N ALA A 87 -12.09 -26.05 12.34
CA ALA A 87 -11.88 -24.89 11.51
C ALA A 87 -10.55 -25.00 10.76
N HIS A 88 -10.58 -24.58 9.50
CA HIS A 88 -9.36 -24.43 8.72
C HIS A 88 -8.93 -22.97 8.76
N PHE A 89 -7.76 -22.70 9.31
CA PHE A 89 -7.14 -21.39 9.21
C PHE A 89 -6.39 -21.32 7.88
N PRO A 90 -6.83 -20.50 6.92
CA PRO A 90 -6.15 -20.45 5.63
C PRO A 90 -4.72 -19.93 5.85
N GLU A 91 -3.76 -20.61 5.25
CA GLU A 91 -2.43 -20.05 5.16
C GLU A 91 -2.53 -18.78 4.33
N GLY A 92 -2.24 -17.64 4.98
CA GLY A 92 -2.23 -16.38 4.29
C GLY A 92 -1.28 -16.50 3.10
N GLN A 93 -1.78 -16.29 1.90
CA GLN A 93 -0.88 -16.01 0.80
C GLN A 93 -0.13 -14.75 1.22
N HIS A 94 1.13 -14.92 1.64
CA HIS A 94 2.02 -13.78 1.74
C HIS A 94 1.96 -13.13 0.37
N ILE A 95 1.39 -11.93 0.30
CA ILE A 95 1.80 -11.05 -0.78
C ILE A 95 3.29 -10.88 -0.49
N PRO A 96 4.17 -11.50 -1.30
CA PRO A 96 5.59 -11.35 -1.05
C PRO A 96 5.83 -9.84 -1.14
N TYR A 97 6.07 -9.25 0.01
CA TYR A 97 6.69 -7.94 0.05
C TYR A 97 8.11 -8.22 -0.41
N THR A 98 8.26 -8.22 -1.72
CA THR A 98 9.57 -8.36 -2.31
C THR A 98 10.35 -7.13 -1.86
N SER A 99 11.39 -7.35 -1.12
CA SER A 99 12.40 -6.36 -0.71
C SER A 99 13.14 -5.74 -1.91
N ASP A 100 12.54 -5.80 -3.09
CA ASP A 100 13.07 -5.38 -4.38
C ASP A 100 12.81 -3.89 -4.68
N PHE A 101 12.39 -3.11 -3.67
CA PHE A 101 12.55 -1.68 -3.78
C PHE A 101 14.05 -1.35 -3.62
N PRO A 102 14.67 -0.73 -4.62
CA PRO A 102 16.05 -0.28 -4.50
C PRO A 102 16.15 0.66 -3.29
N ARG A 103 17.03 0.27 -2.36
CA ARG A 103 17.38 1.07 -1.20
C ARG A 103 18.15 2.31 -1.62
#